data_3a5f3a8b78f9ac9684a3c459854e0487
#
_entry.id   3a5f3a8b78f9ac9684a3c459854e0487
#
_cell.length_a   1.000
_cell.length_b   1.000
_cell.length_c   1.000
_cell.angle_alpha   90.00
_cell.angle_beta   90.00
_cell.angle_gamma   90.00
#
_symmetry.space_group_name_H-M   'P 1'
#
loop_
_entity.id
_entity.type
_entity.pdbx_description
1 polymer ?
#
loop_
_entity_poly.entity_id
_entity_poly.type
_entity_poly.pdbx_seq_one_letter_code
_entity_poly.pdbx_strand_id
1 'polypeptide(L)'
;MSSDNQPTYFFFDYETWGVSPAKDRPSQFAGVRTDQDFNVIGEPLVIYCQPPADYLPGPEAALITRITPQKAMSQGLPEPEFIAKIHAELAKPNTTSLGYNSIRFDDEVTRYTCYRNFIDPYAWSWQNGNSRWDLLDVMRAVHALRPEGINWPTNDEGFPSFKLEHLSVANGIEHENAHDAMADVIATIELAKKLKAAQPKITSTTCATSVS
;
A
#
# COMPACT_ATOMS: atom_id res chain seq x y z
N MET A 1 9.78 -11.80 27.58
CA MET A 1 9.80 -12.12 26.15
C MET A 1 9.42 -10.83 25.47
N SER A 2 10.33 -10.21 24.72
CA SER A 2 10.10 -8.90 24.12
C SER A 2 8.99 -8.99 23.07
N SER A 3 8.08 -8.04 23.08
CA SER A 3 6.95 -7.89 22.12
C SER A 3 7.39 -7.68 20.67
N ASP A 4 8.69 -7.58 20.41
CA ASP A 4 9.27 -7.17 19.12
C ASP A 4 9.33 -8.28 18.05
N ASN A 5 8.89 -9.50 18.34
CA ASN A 5 9.04 -10.64 17.41
C ASN A 5 7.71 -11.22 16.91
N GLN A 6 6.59 -10.56 17.19
CA GLN A 6 5.29 -11.01 16.66
C GLN A 6 5.15 -10.59 15.18
N PRO A 7 4.62 -11.47 14.31
CA PRO A 7 4.34 -11.12 12.93
C PRO A 7 3.35 -9.94 12.85
N THR A 8 3.61 -9.00 11.97
CA THR A 8 2.75 -7.83 11.75
C THR A 8 2.50 -7.62 10.26
N TYR A 9 1.41 -6.96 9.94
CA TYR A 9 1.19 -6.42 8.60
C TYR A 9 1.57 -4.95 8.58
N PHE A 10 2.10 -4.49 7.44
CA PHE A 10 2.33 -3.09 7.18
C PHE A 10 1.63 -2.72 5.89
N PHE A 11 0.45 -2.13 6.03
CA PHE A 11 -0.34 -1.62 4.91
C PHE A 11 0.25 -0.30 4.44
N PHE A 12 0.43 -0.13 3.14
CA PHE A 12 1.02 1.09 2.61
C PHE A 12 0.52 1.41 1.20
N ASP A 13 0.64 2.69 0.86
CA ASP A 13 0.30 3.24 -0.44
C ASP A 13 1.18 4.45 -0.77
N TYR A 14 1.41 4.69 -2.06
CA TYR A 14 2.14 5.84 -2.57
C TYR A 14 1.28 6.71 -3.48
N GLU A 15 1.39 8.02 -3.31
CA GLU A 15 1.10 8.95 -4.37
C GLU A 15 2.40 9.33 -5.09
N THR A 16 2.32 9.47 -6.41
CA THR A 16 3.48 9.75 -7.26
C THR A 16 3.19 10.89 -8.22
N TRP A 17 4.26 11.49 -8.75
CA TRP A 17 4.17 12.57 -9.74
C TRP A 17 3.88 12.09 -11.16
N GLY A 18 3.65 10.79 -11.36
CA GLY A 18 3.33 10.18 -12.64
C GLY A 18 3.14 8.67 -12.52
N VAL A 19 2.88 8.00 -13.63
CA VAL A 19 2.45 6.59 -13.66
C VAL A 19 3.59 5.58 -13.86
N SER A 20 4.83 6.04 -14.00
CA SER A 20 5.98 5.18 -14.25
C SER A 20 6.87 5.07 -13.02
N PRO A 21 6.84 3.95 -12.26
CA PRO A 21 7.67 3.80 -11.05
C PRO A 21 9.17 4.00 -11.29
N ALA A 22 9.65 3.66 -12.50
CA ALA A 22 11.05 3.79 -12.86
C ALA A 22 11.51 5.25 -13.13
N LYS A 23 10.59 6.09 -13.63
CA LYS A 23 10.90 7.45 -14.10
C LYS A 23 10.37 8.52 -13.16
N ASP A 24 9.18 8.27 -12.64
CA ASP A 24 8.50 9.24 -11.78
C ASP A 24 8.97 9.14 -10.33
N ARG A 25 8.70 10.18 -9.58
CA ARG A 25 9.11 10.32 -8.18
C ARG A 25 7.90 10.21 -7.26
N PRO A 26 8.08 9.70 -6.03
CA PRO A 26 7.01 9.73 -5.05
C PRO A 26 6.67 11.17 -4.64
N SER A 27 5.42 11.40 -4.29
CA SER A 27 4.93 12.68 -3.74
C SER A 27 4.46 12.55 -2.31
N GLN A 28 3.80 11.42 -1.98
CA GLN A 28 3.34 11.09 -0.63
C GLN A 28 3.52 9.59 -0.39
N PHE A 29 3.65 9.22 0.85
CA PHE A 29 3.57 7.85 1.35
C PHE A 29 2.68 7.84 2.58
N ALA A 30 1.84 6.83 2.68
CA ALA A 30 1.14 6.47 3.90
C ALA A 30 1.41 5.01 4.26
N GLY A 31 1.64 4.75 5.54
CA GLY A 31 1.83 3.38 6.04
C GLY A 31 1.23 3.19 7.42
N VAL A 32 0.55 2.07 7.62
CA VAL A 32 -0.11 1.71 8.87
C VAL A 32 0.27 0.30 9.26
N ARG A 33 0.79 0.13 10.46
CA ARG A 33 1.11 -1.19 11.01
C ARG A 33 -0.10 -1.77 11.74
N THR A 34 -0.35 -3.05 11.52
CA THR A 34 -1.44 -3.77 12.20
C THR A 34 -0.93 -5.08 12.80
N ASP A 35 -1.70 -5.60 13.75
CA ASP A 35 -1.58 -6.97 14.25
C ASP A 35 -2.14 -7.99 13.23
N GLN A 36 -2.17 -9.26 13.62
CA GLN A 36 -2.68 -10.36 12.79
C GLN A 36 -4.20 -10.30 12.54
N ASP A 37 -4.93 -9.49 13.31
CA ASP A 37 -6.37 -9.27 13.17
C ASP A 37 -6.70 -7.96 12.45
N PHE A 38 -5.67 -7.33 11.87
CA PHE A 38 -5.74 -6.04 11.17
C PHE A 38 -6.16 -4.87 12.09
N ASN A 39 -5.95 -4.98 13.41
CA ASN A 39 -6.07 -3.85 14.32
C ASN A 39 -4.82 -2.99 14.23
N VAL A 40 -5.01 -1.68 14.14
CA VAL A 40 -3.90 -0.73 14.05
C VAL A 40 -3.06 -0.77 15.32
N ILE A 41 -1.75 -0.86 15.15
CA ILE A 41 -0.75 -0.80 16.23
C ILE A 41 0.29 0.28 15.93
N GLY A 42 0.55 1.14 16.89
CA GLY A 42 1.46 2.29 16.73
C GLY A 42 0.85 3.43 15.93
N GLU A 43 1.70 4.41 15.63
CA GLU A 43 1.29 5.60 14.89
C GLU A 43 1.45 5.40 13.39
N PRO A 44 0.49 5.87 12.57
CA PRO A 44 0.61 5.89 11.13
C PRO A 44 1.81 6.73 10.66
N LEU A 45 2.48 6.28 9.61
CA LEU A 45 3.53 7.05 8.95
C LEU A 45 2.93 7.74 7.71
N VAL A 46 2.74 9.05 7.76
CA VAL A 46 2.28 9.85 6.62
C VAL A 46 3.30 10.93 6.35
N ILE A 47 3.96 10.87 5.20
CA ILE A 47 5.04 11.78 4.82
C ILE A 47 4.96 12.18 3.36
N TYR A 48 5.36 13.43 3.06
CA TYR A 48 5.53 13.93 1.69
C TYR A 48 6.99 13.83 1.27
N CYS A 49 7.22 13.66 -0.04
CA CYS A 49 8.53 13.68 -0.66
C CYS A 49 8.72 14.96 -1.46
N GLN A 50 9.80 15.69 -1.21
CA GLN A 50 10.15 16.87 -2.00
C GLN A 50 10.52 16.43 -3.42
N PRO A 51 9.94 17.02 -4.48
CA PRO A 51 10.43 16.81 -5.83
C PRO A 51 11.86 17.38 -5.96
N PRO A 52 12.81 16.63 -6.54
CA PRO A 52 14.15 17.16 -6.74
C PRO A 52 14.16 18.28 -7.79
N ALA A 53 15.17 19.17 -7.73
CA ALA A 53 15.24 20.38 -8.55
C ALA A 53 15.37 20.12 -10.07
N ASP A 54 15.80 18.91 -10.44
CA ASP A 54 15.98 18.46 -11.83
C ASP A 54 14.80 17.61 -12.35
N TYR A 55 13.69 17.55 -11.60
CA TYR A 55 12.51 16.80 -11.96
C TYR A 55 11.27 17.70 -12.02
N LEU A 56 10.53 17.60 -13.12
CA LEU A 56 9.27 18.32 -13.30
C LEU A 56 8.09 17.43 -12.92
N PRO A 57 7.40 17.69 -11.80
CA PRO A 57 6.17 16.97 -11.41
C PRO A 57 5.09 17.04 -12.50
N GLY A 58 4.42 15.91 -12.76
CA GLY A 58 3.33 15.84 -13.71
C GLY A 58 2.11 16.64 -13.23
N PRO A 59 1.61 17.60 -14.02
CA PRO A 59 0.47 18.41 -13.61
C PRO A 59 -0.82 17.58 -13.43
N GLU A 60 -0.99 16.53 -14.23
CA GLU A 60 -2.13 15.61 -14.12
C GLU A 60 -2.12 14.86 -12.78
N ALA A 61 -0.96 14.38 -12.35
CA ALA A 61 -0.81 13.74 -11.06
C ALA A 61 -1.15 14.69 -9.91
N ALA A 62 -0.66 15.94 -9.97
CA ALA A 62 -0.97 16.95 -8.97
C ALA A 62 -2.48 17.30 -8.90
N LEU A 63 -3.19 17.25 -10.02
CA LEU A 63 -4.64 17.46 -10.07
C LEU A 63 -5.42 16.29 -9.47
N ILE A 64 -4.99 15.06 -9.73
CA ILE A 64 -5.63 13.83 -9.23
C ILE A 64 -5.41 13.71 -7.72
N THR A 65 -4.15 13.75 -7.28
CA THR A 65 -3.76 13.55 -5.87
C THR A 65 -4.02 14.78 -4.99
N ARG A 66 -4.26 15.95 -5.60
CA ARG A 66 -4.35 17.27 -4.92
C ARG A 66 -3.09 17.63 -4.12
N ILE A 67 -1.96 16.98 -4.43
CA ILE A 67 -0.66 17.34 -3.88
C ILE A 67 0.02 18.27 -4.85
N THR A 68 0.19 19.54 -4.46
CA THR A 68 0.94 20.48 -5.26
C THR A 68 2.45 20.35 -5.01
N PRO A 69 3.31 20.65 -6.01
CA PRO A 69 4.76 20.68 -5.78
C PRO A 69 5.17 21.61 -4.62
N GLN A 70 4.46 22.73 -4.45
CA GLN A 70 4.69 23.68 -3.36
C GLN A 70 4.39 23.08 -1.99
N LYS A 71 3.28 22.30 -1.89
CA LYS A 71 2.95 21.58 -0.65
C LYS A 71 4.03 20.56 -0.32
N ALA A 72 4.42 19.75 -1.32
CA ALA A 72 5.47 18.74 -1.14
C ALA A 72 6.83 19.38 -0.79
N MET A 73 7.17 20.52 -1.39
CA MET A 73 8.39 21.25 -1.04
C MET A 73 8.39 21.81 0.38
N SER A 74 7.24 22.30 0.85
CA SER A 74 7.15 22.95 2.17
C SER A 74 6.99 21.97 3.34
N GLN A 75 6.38 20.80 3.10
CA GLN A 75 6.02 19.82 4.13
C GLN A 75 6.78 18.50 4.00
N GLY A 76 7.42 18.26 2.85
CA GLY A 76 8.06 17.01 2.53
C GLY A 76 9.52 16.92 3.00
N LEU A 77 10.00 15.68 2.96
CA LEU A 77 11.40 15.33 3.21
C LEU A 77 12.15 15.21 1.89
N PRO A 78 13.47 15.47 1.85
CA PRO A 78 14.31 15.05 0.75
C PRO A 78 14.18 13.53 0.50
N GLU A 79 14.26 13.09 -0.77
CA GLU A 79 14.05 11.67 -1.14
C GLU A 79 14.90 10.68 -0.32
N PRO A 80 16.18 10.94 -0.01
CA PRO A 80 16.98 10.03 0.84
C PRO A 80 16.41 9.84 2.26
N GLU A 81 15.93 10.92 2.89
CA GLU A 81 15.33 10.85 4.22
C GLU A 81 13.93 10.21 4.18
N PHE A 82 13.16 10.53 3.13
CA PHE A 82 11.84 9.96 2.88
C PHE A 82 11.92 8.43 2.79
N ILE A 83 12.77 7.91 1.90
CA ILE A 83 12.88 6.46 1.70
C ILE A 83 13.53 5.75 2.89
N ALA A 84 14.44 6.39 3.60
CA ALA A 84 15.04 5.80 4.81
C ALA A 84 13.99 5.53 5.90
N LYS A 85 13.04 6.45 6.10
CA LYS A 85 11.92 6.25 7.05
C LYS A 85 11.01 5.11 6.61
N ILE A 86 10.66 5.03 5.34
CA ILE A 86 9.81 3.98 4.79
C ILE A 86 10.50 2.62 4.90
N HIS A 87 11.77 2.55 4.47
CA HIS A 87 12.55 1.33 4.54
C HIS A 87 12.71 0.83 5.99
N ALA A 88 12.86 1.73 6.96
CA ALA A 88 12.94 1.35 8.38
C ALA A 88 11.66 0.66 8.87
N GLU A 89 10.49 1.02 8.34
CA GLU A 89 9.23 0.34 8.65
C GLU A 89 9.09 -0.99 7.89
N LEU A 90 9.36 -1.00 6.59
CA LEU A 90 9.23 -2.20 5.75
C LEU A 90 10.22 -3.30 6.16
N ALA A 91 11.44 -2.94 6.58
CA ALA A 91 12.51 -3.87 6.93
C ALA A 91 12.42 -4.42 8.37
N LYS A 92 11.45 -4.00 9.18
CA LYS A 92 11.24 -4.60 10.52
C LYS A 92 11.02 -6.11 10.38
N PRO A 93 11.62 -6.95 11.25
CA PRO A 93 11.47 -8.41 11.16
C PRO A 93 10.02 -8.89 11.25
N ASN A 94 9.71 -9.98 10.55
CA ASN A 94 8.39 -10.61 10.50
C ASN A 94 7.27 -9.64 10.02
N THR A 95 7.62 -8.71 9.12
CA THR A 95 6.67 -7.81 8.48
C THR A 95 6.17 -8.42 7.17
N THR A 96 4.86 -8.55 7.03
CA THR A 96 4.22 -8.72 5.72
C THR A 96 3.77 -7.36 5.22
N SER A 97 4.42 -6.85 4.18
CA SER A 97 4.00 -5.61 3.52
C SER A 97 2.81 -5.87 2.60
N LEU A 98 1.82 -4.99 2.64
CA LEU A 98 0.53 -5.20 2.00
C LEU A 98 -0.02 -3.89 1.45
N GLY A 99 -0.51 -3.91 0.22
CA GLY A 99 -1.21 -2.80 -0.40
C GLY A 99 -2.28 -3.27 -1.37
N TYR A 100 -2.87 -2.34 -2.08
CA TYR A 100 -3.85 -2.61 -3.13
C TYR A 100 -3.24 -2.37 -4.51
N ASN A 101 -3.02 -3.43 -5.31
CA ASN A 101 -2.24 -3.41 -6.54
C ASN A 101 -0.75 -3.07 -6.33
N SER A 102 -0.26 -3.25 -5.11
CA SER A 102 1.06 -2.79 -4.67
C SER A 102 2.22 -3.51 -5.35
N ILE A 103 2.09 -4.81 -5.62
CA ILE A 103 3.17 -5.59 -6.27
C ILE A 103 3.53 -5.03 -7.65
N ARG A 104 2.57 -4.45 -8.37
CA ARG A 104 2.77 -3.91 -9.71
C ARG A 104 3.14 -2.44 -9.75
N PHE A 105 2.91 -1.70 -8.66
CA PHE A 105 3.15 -0.26 -8.62
C PHE A 105 3.97 0.16 -7.39
N ASP A 106 3.44 0.08 -6.19
CA ASP A 106 4.06 0.62 -4.97
C ASP A 106 5.38 -0.06 -4.61
N ASP A 107 5.44 -1.39 -4.78
CA ASP A 107 6.68 -2.16 -4.62
C ASP A 107 7.76 -1.69 -5.59
N GLU A 108 7.38 -1.40 -6.84
CA GLU A 108 8.31 -0.90 -7.85
C GLU A 108 8.74 0.55 -7.53
N VAL A 109 7.82 1.42 -7.05
CA VAL A 109 8.17 2.75 -6.55
C VAL A 109 9.20 2.65 -5.42
N THR A 110 8.94 1.75 -4.45
CA THR A 110 9.87 1.47 -3.34
C THR A 110 11.24 1.02 -3.85
N ARG A 111 11.28 0.05 -4.77
CA ARG A 111 12.52 -0.49 -5.34
C ARG A 111 13.34 0.56 -6.05
N TYR A 112 12.73 1.30 -6.97
CA TYR A 112 13.44 2.34 -7.71
C TYR A 112 13.89 3.48 -6.81
N THR A 113 13.11 3.83 -5.79
CA THR A 113 13.50 4.86 -4.82
C THR A 113 14.65 4.37 -3.94
N CYS A 114 14.60 3.13 -3.43
CA CYS A 114 15.73 2.52 -2.72
C CYS A 114 17.00 2.48 -3.58
N TYR A 115 16.88 2.01 -4.82
CA TYR A 115 18.02 1.91 -5.74
C TYR A 115 18.71 3.26 -5.98
N ARG A 116 17.93 4.31 -6.21
CA ARG A 116 18.48 5.67 -6.42
C ARG A 116 19.19 6.22 -5.19
N ASN A 117 18.83 5.74 -4.00
CA ASN A 117 19.37 6.18 -2.71
C ASN A 117 20.36 5.18 -2.10
N PHE A 118 20.89 4.23 -2.91
CA PHE A 118 21.90 3.24 -2.51
C PHE A 118 21.46 2.33 -1.36
N ILE A 119 20.14 2.09 -1.20
CA ILE A 119 19.55 1.12 -0.29
C ILE A 119 19.26 -0.16 -1.10
N ASP A 120 19.45 -1.34 -0.49
CA ASP A 120 19.08 -2.61 -1.15
C ASP A 120 17.59 -2.58 -1.53
N PRO A 121 17.25 -2.70 -2.83
CA PRO A 121 15.89 -2.52 -3.30
C PRO A 121 14.97 -3.72 -3.04
N TYR A 122 15.50 -4.85 -2.59
CA TYR A 122 14.76 -6.10 -2.46
C TYR A 122 14.73 -6.66 -1.03
N ALA A 123 15.75 -6.42 -0.23
CA ALA A 123 15.94 -7.05 1.08
C ALA A 123 14.74 -6.89 2.02
N TRP A 124 14.08 -5.73 2.01
CA TRP A 124 12.92 -5.44 2.85
C TRP A 124 11.75 -6.41 2.63
N SER A 125 11.65 -7.01 1.44
CA SER A 125 10.50 -7.82 1.03
C SER A 125 10.64 -9.32 1.30
N TRP A 126 11.80 -9.79 1.79
CA TRP A 126 12.04 -11.22 2.04
C TRP A 126 13.01 -11.53 3.19
N GLN A 127 13.92 -10.61 3.55
CA GLN A 127 14.86 -10.86 4.66
C GLN A 127 14.13 -10.81 6.01
N ASN A 128 14.72 -11.43 7.03
CA ASN A 128 14.25 -11.40 8.42
C ASN A 128 12.80 -11.92 8.62
N GLY A 129 12.37 -12.88 7.80
CA GLY A 129 11.01 -13.41 7.86
C GLY A 129 9.96 -12.50 7.22
N ASN A 130 10.40 -11.49 6.47
CA ASN A 130 9.50 -10.59 5.78
C ASN A 130 8.88 -11.23 4.53
N SER A 131 7.73 -10.72 4.15
CA SER A 131 7.00 -11.13 2.96
C SER A 131 6.19 -9.97 2.41
N ARG A 132 5.56 -10.17 1.27
CA ARG A 132 4.66 -9.18 0.65
C ARG A 132 3.41 -9.83 0.12
N TRP A 133 2.34 -9.08 0.10
CA TRP A 133 1.03 -9.53 -0.30
C TRP A 133 0.27 -8.42 -1.02
N ASP A 134 -0.57 -8.78 -1.99
CA ASP A 134 -1.36 -7.83 -2.76
C ASP A 134 -2.85 -8.16 -2.61
N LEU A 135 -3.60 -7.24 -1.99
CA LEU A 135 -5.01 -7.48 -1.73
C LEU A 135 -5.84 -7.55 -3.02
N LEU A 136 -5.47 -6.84 -4.08
CA LEU A 136 -6.17 -6.91 -5.36
C LEU A 136 -6.14 -8.33 -5.94
N ASP A 137 -4.99 -9.00 -5.92
CA ASP A 137 -4.87 -10.36 -6.44
C ASP A 137 -5.66 -11.37 -5.61
N VAL A 138 -5.70 -11.17 -4.30
CA VAL A 138 -6.54 -11.97 -3.40
C VAL A 138 -8.02 -11.74 -3.66
N MET A 139 -8.46 -10.50 -3.82
CA MET A 139 -9.85 -10.18 -4.17
C MET A 139 -10.27 -10.83 -5.49
N ARG A 140 -9.41 -10.82 -6.50
CA ARG A 140 -9.64 -11.53 -7.77
C ARG A 140 -9.79 -13.05 -7.58
N ALA A 141 -8.90 -13.65 -6.78
CA ALA A 141 -8.96 -15.07 -6.46
C ALA A 141 -10.23 -15.44 -5.68
N VAL A 142 -10.61 -14.61 -4.71
CA VAL A 142 -11.85 -14.79 -3.94
C VAL A 142 -13.08 -14.67 -4.82
N HIS A 143 -13.15 -13.68 -5.67
CA HIS A 143 -14.25 -13.53 -6.62
C HIS A 143 -14.42 -14.77 -7.51
N ALA A 144 -13.31 -15.33 -8.00
CA ALA A 144 -13.34 -16.50 -8.88
C ALA A 144 -13.68 -17.81 -8.17
N LEU A 145 -13.27 -17.97 -6.91
CA LEU A 145 -13.29 -19.27 -6.22
C LEU A 145 -14.35 -19.35 -5.10
N ARG A 146 -14.59 -18.24 -4.39
CA ARG A 146 -15.45 -18.17 -3.20
C ARG A 146 -16.02 -16.75 -3.03
N PRO A 147 -16.95 -16.32 -3.91
CA PRO A 147 -17.41 -14.92 -3.93
C PRO A 147 -18.32 -14.53 -2.77
N GLU A 148 -18.74 -15.49 -1.93
CA GLU A 148 -19.75 -15.26 -0.90
C GLU A 148 -19.20 -14.34 0.22
N GLY A 149 -20.08 -13.46 0.73
CA GLY A 149 -19.78 -12.55 1.85
C GLY A 149 -19.13 -11.24 1.45
N ILE A 150 -18.84 -11.03 0.16
CA ILE A 150 -18.37 -9.77 -0.41
C ILE A 150 -19.36 -9.28 -1.48
N ASN A 151 -19.65 -7.99 -1.48
CA ASN A 151 -20.43 -7.36 -2.53
C ASN A 151 -19.51 -6.95 -3.69
N TRP A 152 -19.78 -7.53 -4.86
CA TRP A 152 -18.96 -7.32 -6.06
C TRP A 152 -19.60 -6.26 -6.96
N PRO A 153 -19.01 -5.07 -7.09
CA PRO A 153 -19.52 -4.06 -8.01
C PRO A 153 -19.23 -4.43 -9.46
N THR A 154 -20.03 -3.88 -10.36
CA THR A 154 -19.79 -3.95 -11.81
C THR A 154 -19.43 -2.58 -12.36
N ASN A 155 -18.64 -2.56 -13.44
CA ASN A 155 -18.40 -1.35 -14.21
C ASN A 155 -19.59 -1.06 -15.16
N ASP A 156 -19.51 0.04 -15.92
CA ASP A 156 -20.55 0.47 -16.85
C ASP A 156 -20.81 -0.54 -18.00
N GLU A 157 -19.85 -1.42 -18.25
CA GLU A 157 -19.96 -2.50 -19.26
C GLU A 157 -20.54 -3.80 -18.68
N GLY A 158 -20.87 -3.83 -17.39
CA GLY A 158 -21.42 -5.01 -16.69
C GLY A 158 -20.38 -6.03 -16.23
N PHE A 159 -19.07 -5.74 -16.34
CA PHE A 159 -18.02 -6.63 -15.83
C PHE A 159 -17.70 -6.32 -14.36
N PRO A 160 -17.23 -7.33 -13.59
CA PRO A 160 -16.79 -7.10 -12.22
C PRO A 160 -15.71 -6.01 -12.14
N SER A 161 -15.89 -5.04 -11.27
CA SER A 161 -14.91 -4.00 -11.00
C SER A 161 -14.11 -4.33 -9.75
N PHE A 162 -12.78 -4.33 -9.89
CA PHE A 162 -11.84 -4.53 -8.78
C PHE A 162 -11.13 -3.24 -8.38
N LYS A 163 -11.67 -2.09 -8.74
CA LYS A 163 -11.15 -0.82 -8.26
C LYS A 163 -11.44 -0.67 -6.77
N LEU A 164 -10.46 -0.18 -5.98
CA LEU A 164 -10.59 -0.02 -4.54
C LEU A 164 -11.80 0.84 -4.18
N GLU A 165 -11.97 1.97 -4.85
CA GLU A 165 -13.10 2.87 -4.64
C GLU A 165 -14.45 2.20 -4.88
N HIS A 166 -14.58 1.37 -5.93
CA HIS A 166 -15.83 0.68 -6.23
C HIS A 166 -16.13 -0.42 -5.22
N LEU A 167 -15.11 -1.22 -4.85
CA LEU A 167 -15.24 -2.26 -3.84
C LEU A 167 -15.55 -1.66 -2.46
N SER A 168 -14.92 -0.57 -2.09
CA SER A 168 -15.17 0.12 -0.82
C SER A 168 -16.63 0.56 -0.72
N VAL A 169 -17.14 1.29 -1.71
CA VAL A 169 -18.54 1.74 -1.74
C VAL A 169 -19.52 0.57 -1.70
N ALA A 170 -19.32 -0.46 -2.55
CA ALA A 170 -20.21 -1.63 -2.60
C ALA A 170 -20.24 -2.41 -1.29
N ASN A 171 -19.19 -2.30 -0.47
CA ASN A 171 -19.06 -3.00 0.80
C ASN A 171 -19.29 -2.12 2.03
N GLY A 172 -19.74 -0.87 1.86
CA GLY A 172 -20.07 0.05 2.94
C GLY A 172 -18.83 0.55 3.71
N ILE A 173 -17.68 0.63 3.03
CA ILE A 173 -16.43 1.18 3.55
C ILE A 173 -16.39 2.65 3.13
N GLU A 174 -16.20 3.56 4.08
CA GLU A 174 -16.02 4.98 3.80
C GLU A 174 -14.70 5.21 3.05
N HIS A 175 -14.79 5.88 1.92
CA HIS A 175 -13.64 6.18 1.06
C HIS A 175 -13.88 7.51 0.35
N GLU A 176 -14.01 8.60 1.14
CA GLU A 176 -14.40 9.91 0.63
C GLU A 176 -13.29 10.64 -0.13
N ASN A 177 -12.03 10.33 0.14
CA ASN A 177 -10.85 10.98 -0.43
C ASN A 177 -9.99 9.99 -1.21
N ALA A 178 -10.54 9.33 -2.24
CA ALA A 178 -9.74 8.54 -3.16
C ALA A 178 -8.56 9.38 -3.71
N HIS A 179 -7.38 8.73 -3.84
CA HIS A 179 -6.10 9.39 -4.19
C HIS A 179 -5.53 10.29 -3.08
N ASP A 180 -5.85 10.01 -1.83
CA ASP A 180 -5.03 10.34 -0.66
C ASP A 180 -4.48 9.04 -0.11
N ALA A 181 -3.15 8.89 -0.07
CA ALA A 181 -2.51 7.61 0.29
C ALA A 181 -3.00 7.06 1.65
N MET A 182 -3.31 7.91 2.62
CA MET A 182 -3.82 7.44 3.92
C MET A 182 -5.26 6.92 3.82
N ALA A 183 -6.12 7.58 3.01
CA ALA A 183 -7.49 7.12 2.78
C ALA A 183 -7.49 5.75 2.08
N ASP A 184 -6.60 5.56 1.09
CA ASP A 184 -6.46 4.30 0.37
C ASP A 184 -5.93 3.18 1.26
N VAL A 185 -4.98 3.47 2.16
CA VAL A 185 -4.51 2.52 3.19
C VAL A 185 -5.64 2.09 4.13
N ILE A 186 -6.42 3.04 4.65
CA ILE A 186 -7.54 2.71 5.57
C ILE A 186 -8.60 1.89 4.85
N ALA A 187 -8.99 2.26 3.63
CA ALA A 187 -9.94 1.49 2.84
C ALA A 187 -9.43 0.06 2.57
N THR A 188 -8.14 -0.09 2.31
CA THR A 188 -7.50 -1.41 2.11
C THR A 188 -7.54 -2.26 3.38
N ILE A 189 -7.27 -1.66 4.55
CA ILE A 189 -7.37 -2.36 5.86
C ILE A 189 -8.81 -2.83 6.12
N GLU A 190 -9.80 -1.96 5.93
CA GLU A 190 -11.20 -2.31 6.17
C GLU A 190 -11.70 -3.39 5.18
N LEU A 191 -11.27 -3.33 3.93
CA LEU A 191 -11.56 -4.37 2.94
C LEU A 191 -10.90 -5.71 3.33
N ALA A 192 -9.66 -5.69 3.83
CA ALA A 192 -8.98 -6.88 4.32
C ALA A 192 -9.67 -7.50 5.54
N LYS A 193 -10.16 -6.68 6.50
CA LYS A 193 -10.98 -7.15 7.64
C LYS A 193 -12.26 -7.82 7.15
N LYS A 194 -12.96 -7.20 6.22
CA LYS A 194 -14.19 -7.76 5.65
C LYS A 194 -13.93 -9.08 4.94
N LEU A 195 -12.85 -9.15 4.16
CA LEU A 195 -12.41 -10.38 3.52
C LEU A 195 -12.11 -11.48 4.54
N LYS A 196 -11.37 -11.16 5.61
CA LYS A 196 -11.03 -12.11 6.68
C LYS A 196 -12.29 -12.65 7.37
N ALA A 197 -13.27 -11.80 7.62
CA ALA A 197 -14.54 -12.20 8.21
C ALA A 197 -15.36 -13.12 7.28
N ALA A 198 -15.38 -12.80 5.97
CA ALA A 198 -16.12 -13.60 4.98
C ALA A 198 -15.42 -14.93 4.65
N GLN A 199 -14.09 -14.93 4.55
CA GLN A 199 -13.28 -16.04 4.04
C GLN A 199 -12.04 -16.32 4.92
N PRO A 200 -12.20 -16.73 6.20
CA PRO A 200 -11.09 -16.85 7.15
C PRO A 200 -10.01 -17.85 6.73
N LYS A 201 -10.36 -18.89 5.96
CA LYS A 201 -9.39 -19.89 5.47
C LYS A 201 -8.46 -19.36 4.39
N ILE A 202 -8.93 -18.44 3.55
CA ILE A 202 -8.10 -17.86 2.48
C ILE A 202 -7.03 -16.97 3.10
N THR A 203 -7.40 -16.11 4.02
CA THR A 203 -6.46 -15.22 4.70
C THR A 203 -5.40 -15.97 5.50
N SER A 204 -5.74 -17.09 6.15
CA SER A 204 -4.77 -17.92 6.87
C SER A 204 -3.80 -18.68 5.96
N THR A 205 -4.25 -19.14 4.79
CA THR A 205 -3.43 -19.91 3.84
C THR A 205 -2.49 -19.02 3.06
N THR A 206 -2.94 -17.83 2.63
CA THR A 206 -2.10 -16.88 1.88
C THR A 206 -0.99 -16.29 2.75
N CYS A 207 -1.23 -16.13 4.04
CA CYS A 207 -0.18 -15.75 5.00
C CYS A 207 0.85 -16.86 5.23
N ALA A 208 0.47 -18.14 5.12
CA ALA A 208 1.38 -19.27 5.34
C ALA A 208 2.25 -19.61 4.12
N THR A 209 1.80 -19.32 2.90
CA THR A 209 2.54 -19.63 1.66
C THR A 209 3.58 -18.59 1.28
N SER A 210 3.64 -17.45 1.95
CA SER A 210 4.68 -16.43 1.73
C SER A 210 6.04 -16.78 2.36
N VAL A 211 6.16 -17.94 3.03
CA VAL A 211 7.35 -18.38 3.82
C VAL A 211 8.13 -19.52 3.15
N SER A 212 7.86 -19.84 1.87
CA SER A 212 8.61 -20.89 1.17
C SER A 212 9.34 -20.39 -0.06
#